data_bd41a5c0adcdbafb8f34592ee314cbf4
#
_entry.id   bd41a5c0adcdbafb8f34592ee314cbf4
#
_cell.length_a   1.000
_cell.length_b   1.000
_cell.length_c   1.000
_cell.angle_alpha   90.00
_cell.angle_beta   90.00
_cell.angle_gamma   90.00
#
_symmetry.space_group_name_H-M   'P 1'
#
loop_
_entity.id
_entity.type
_entity.pdbx_description
1 polymer ?
#
loop_
_entity_poly.entity_id
_entity_poly.type
_entity_poly.pdbx_seq_one_letter_code
_entity_poly.pdbx_strand_id
1 'polypeptide(L)'
;DVMDLLTVNQEKCLRCGICVECCPSCILSMGENGPECNFDRGCMSCGQCVAICPVGALDNKYTPLAEQRPVTMPLPTPEVAYEFLRMRRSVRNFKPQAPTDEEITRMLDVARYAPTAGNSQGMYYIVIRDREQIRAIADAVANWMEAEVAAGTENKRYFQVVLRAYRERGQDIIARNAPCLIFALARRLNITGVSNAEQSWAYAELFAPTIGLGTTIAGFIQSCGIARSEERRVGKECRSRWS
;
A
#
# COMPACT_ATOMS: atom_id res chain seq x y z
N ASP A 1 14.81 31.79 4.96
CA ASP A 1 15.89 31.08 4.26
C ASP A 1 15.25 29.95 3.44
N VAL A 2 15.26 30.12 2.11
CA VAL A 2 14.87 29.04 1.21
C VAL A 2 16.06 28.10 1.21
N MET A 3 16.00 27.03 2.01
CA MET A 3 16.97 25.96 1.89
C MET A 3 16.82 25.34 0.49
N ASP A 4 17.89 25.35 -0.27
CA ASP A 4 17.91 24.68 -1.58
C ASP A 4 17.52 23.21 -1.42
N LEU A 5 16.84 22.65 -2.43
CA LEU A 5 16.42 21.25 -2.42
C LEU A 5 17.59 20.29 -2.15
N LEU A 6 18.74 20.60 -2.73
CA LEU A 6 19.97 19.82 -2.56
C LEU A 6 21.06 20.64 -1.85
N THR A 7 21.73 19.99 -0.92
CA THR A 7 22.99 20.46 -0.36
C THR A 7 24.11 19.56 -0.84
N VAL A 8 25.17 20.19 -1.41
CA VAL A 8 26.32 19.47 -1.99
C VAL A 8 27.57 19.77 -1.17
N ASN A 9 28.19 18.72 -0.62
CA ASN A 9 29.52 18.84 -0.04
C ASN A 9 30.56 18.90 -1.16
N GLN A 10 31.10 20.09 -1.40
CA GLN A 10 32.02 20.39 -2.50
C GLN A 10 33.35 19.62 -2.42
N GLU A 11 33.82 19.34 -1.19
CA GLU A 11 35.09 18.63 -0.96
C GLU A 11 34.97 17.14 -1.30
N LYS A 12 33.76 16.57 -1.14
CA LYS A 12 33.46 15.16 -1.43
C LYS A 12 32.98 14.92 -2.85
N CYS A 13 32.33 15.89 -3.48
CA CYS A 13 31.66 15.71 -4.74
C CYS A 13 32.63 15.40 -5.89
N LEU A 14 32.52 14.21 -6.48
CA LEU A 14 33.34 13.77 -7.60
C LEU A 14 32.85 14.31 -8.96
N ARG A 15 31.74 15.03 -9.00
CA ARG A 15 31.07 15.51 -10.24
C ARG A 15 30.83 14.41 -11.29
N CYS A 16 30.61 13.19 -10.83
CA CYS A 16 30.44 12.01 -11.70
C CYS A 16 29.12 11.97 -12.48
N GLY A 17 28.13 12.81 -12.13
CA GLY A 17 26.84 12.90 -12.84
C GLY A 17 25.80 11.84 -12.49
N ILE A 18 26.15 10.76 -11.75
CA ILE A 18 25.26 9.63 -11.47
C ILE A 18 23.93 10.09 -10.82
N CYS A 19 23.98 11.06 -9.90
CA CYS A 19 22.78 11.61 -9.26
C CYS A 19 21.86 12.36 -10.23
N VAL A 20 22.41 12.99 -11.26
CA VAL A 20 21.66 13.66 -12.33
C VAL A 20 20.97 12.63 -13.22
N GLU A 21 21.72 11.63 -13.69
CA GLU A 21 21.20 10.57 -14.56
C GLU A 21 20.13 9.72 -13.89
N CYS A 22 20.26 9.44 -12.58
CA CYS A 22 19.29 8.60 -11.85
C CYS A 22 18.00 9.35 -11.46
N CYS A 23 17.92 10.67 -11.64
CA CYS A 23 16.75 11.45 -11.22
C CYS A 23 15.52 11.14 -12.11
N PRO A 24 14.48 10.46 -11.60
CA PRO A 24 13.34 10.06 -12.42
C PRO A 24 12.46 11.24 -12.86
N SER A 25 12.59 12.41 -12.19
CA SER A 25 11.91 13.65 -12.56
C SER A 25 12.73 14.54 -13.50
N CYS A 26 13.97 14.17 -13.80
CA CYS A 26 14.89 14.95 -14.68
C CYS A 26 15.05 16.42 -14.25
N ILE A 27 14.97 16.70 -12.93
CA ILE A 27 15.05 18.05 -12.38
C ILE A 27 16.47 18.46 -11.97
N LEU A 28 17.44 17.59 -12.14
CA LEU A 28 18.83 17.84 -11.78
C LEU A 28 19.67 18.06 -13.04
N SER A 29 20.60 18.99 -12.96
CA SER A 29 21.65 19.20 -13.95
C SER A 29 23.01 19.35 -13.26
N MET A 30 24.09 19.18 -14.01
CA MET A 30 25.44 19.40 -13.48
C MET A 30 25.84 20.87 -13.70
N GLY A 31 26.05 21.58 -12.59
CA GLY A 31 26.56 22.93 -12.58
C GLY A 31 28.08 23.00 -12.28
N GLU A 32 28.60 24.20 -12.10
CA GLU A 32 30.03 24.42 -11.79
C GLU A 32 30.42 23.84 -10.44
N ASN A 33 29.50 23.86 -9.48
CA ASN A 33 29.76 23.44 -8.10
C ASN A 33 29.15 22.07 -7.76
N GLY A 34 28.80 21.26 -8.75
CA GLY A 34 28.17 19.95 -8.57
C GLY A 34 26.73 19.93 -9.09
N PRO A 35 25.92 18.94 -8.69
CA PRO A 35 24.52 18.85 -9.14
C PRO A 35 23.68 20.01 -8.58
N GLU A 36 22.86 20.57 -9.43
CA GLU A 36 21.94 21.67 -9.15
C GLU A 36 20.50 21.25 -9.46
N CYS A 37 19.54 21.79 -8.72
CA CYS A 37 18.12 21.54 -8.97
C CYS A 37 17.50 22.68 -9.78
N ASN A 38 16.95 22.34 -10.95
CA ASN A 38 16.32 23.30 -11.84
C ASN A 38 14.85 23.58 -11.50
N PHE A 39 14.19 22.66 -10.80
CA PHE A 39 12.76 22.75 -10.49
C PHE A 39 12.40 21.92 -9.25
N ASP A 40 12.49 22.51 -8.07
CA ASP A 40 12.30 21.87 -6.77
C ASP A 40 10.92 21.23 -6.61
N ARG A 41 9.85 21.87 -7.15
CA ARG A 41 8.47 21.33 -7.10
C ARG A 41 8.27 20.04 -7.88
N GLY A 42 9.21 19.69 -8.75
CA GLY A 42 9.22 18.42 -9.49
C GLY A 42 9.83 17.26 -8.70
N CYS A 43 10.38 17.50 -7.51
CA CYS A 43 10.98 16.47 -6.68
C CYS A 43 9.90 15.55 -6.10
N MET A 44 9.97 14.26 -6.42
CA MET A 44 9.08 13.24 -5.86
C MET A 44 9.57 12.65 -4.52
N SER A 45 10.54 13.27 -3.88
CA SER A 45 11.06 12.89 -2.55
C SER A 45 11.46 11.41 -2.46
N CYS A 46 12.06 10.86 -3.52
CA CYS A 46 12.42 9.44 -3.58
C CYS A 46 13.79 9.10 -2.95
N GLY A 47 14.62 10.11 -2.63
CA GLY A 47 15.95 9.94 -2.03
C GLY A 47 17.01 9.29 -2.93
N GLN A 48 16.67 8.95 -4.17
CA GLN A 48 17.56 8.21 -5.07
C GLN A 48 18.90 8.92 -5.31
N CYS A 49 18.88 10.23 -5.51
CA CYS A 49 20.10 11.02 -5.73
C CYS A 49 21.06 10.98 -4.52
N VAL A 50 20.54 10.94 -3.31
CA VAL A 50 21.32 10.82 -2.07
C VAL A 50 21.85 9.40 -1.92
N ALA A 51 20.97 8.40 -2.07
CA ALA A 51 21.31 6.99 -1.86
C ALA A 51 22.36 6.45 -2.85
N ILE A 52 22.36 6.95 -4.10
CA ILE A 52 23.29 6.47 -5.14
C ILE A 52 24.67 7.16 -5.10
N CYS A 53 24.81 8.22 -4.31
CA CYS A 53 26.07 8.96 -4.27
C CYS A 53 27.18 8.12 -3.62
N PRO A 54 28.23 7.72 -4.37
CA PRO A 54 29.24 6.77 -3.89
C PRO A 54 30.10 7.33 -2.75
N VAL A 55 30.11 8.63 -2.58
CA VAL A 55 30.92 9.33 -1.57
C VAL A 55 30.08 10.08 -0.53
N GLY A 56 28.75 9.95 -0.59
CA GLY A 56 27.85 10.62 0.36
C GLY A 56 28.00 12.15 0.34
N ALA A 57 28.16 12.74 -0.85
CA ALA A 57 28.34 14.19 -1.02
C ALA A 57 27.05 14.98 -1.08
N LEU A 58 25.89 14.30 -1.17
CA LEU A 58 24.59 14.95 -1.35
C LEU A 58 23.71 14.80 -0.11
N ASP A 59 22.96 15.85 0.17
CA ASP A 59 21.81 15.80 1.06
C ASP A 59 20.58 16.39 0.34
N ASN A 60 19.39 15.95 0.73
CA ASN A 60 18.14 16.39 0.12
C ASN A 60 17.14 16.80 1.22
N LYS A 61 16.59 18.00 1.10
CA LYS A 61 15.66 18.58 2.06
C LYS A 61 14.48 17.67 2.44
N TYR A 62 13.94 16.91 1.47
CA TYR A 62 12.77 16.05 1.68
C TYR A 62 13.12 14.63 2.11
N THR A 63 14.37 14.22 1.94
CA THR A 63 14.88 12.90 2.33
C THR A 63 16.29 13.04 2.87
N PRO A 64 16.44 13.68 4.06
CA PRO A 64 17.74 13.97 4.64
C PRO A 64 18.58 12.71 4.82
N LEU A 65 19.87 12.79 4.53
CA LEU A 65 20.82 11.69 4.69
C LEU A 65 20.81 11.13 6.11
N ALA A 66 20.67 12.00 7.11
CA ALA A 66 20.60 11.62 8.51
C ALA A 66 19.39 10.74 8.88
N GLU A 67 18.32 10.78 8.10
CA GLU A 67 17.10 9.99 8.30
C GLU A 67 17.10 8.68 7.49
N GLN A 68 18.05 8.52 6.57
CA GLN A 68 18.14 7.33 5.74
C GLN A 68 18.85 6.20 6.50
N ARG A 69 18.17 5.06 6.59
CA ARG A 69 18.74 3.85 7.21
C ARG A 69 19.51 3.04 6.18
N PRO A 70 20.81 2.82 6.34
CA PRO A 70 21.55 1.95 5.44
C PRO A 70 21.05 0.51 5.57
N VAL A 71 21.03 -0.21 4.45
CA VAL A 71 20.78 -1.65 4.45
C VAL A 71 22.06 -2.34 4.93
N THR A 72 22.01 -2.94 6.11
CA THR A 72 23.18 -3.56 6.75
C THR A 72 23.23 -5.07 6.58
N MET A 73 22.12 -5.69 6.20
CA MET A 73 22.07 -7.14 5.99
C MET A 73 22.44 -7.48 4.54
N PRO A 74 23.18 -8.58 4.31
CA PRO A 74 23.44 -9.05 2.97
C PRO A 74 22.14 -9.48 2.28
N LEU A 75 22.13 -9.45 0.95
CA LEU A 75 21.03 -10.02 0.19
C LEU A 75 20.89 -11.52 0.52
N PRO A 76 19.67 -12.04 0.66
CA PRO A 76 19.45 -13.47 0.80
C PRO A 76 19.94 -14.21 -0.44
N THR A 77 20.34 -15.48 -0.28
CA THR A 77 20.62 -16.30 -1.45
C THR A 77 19.34 -16.50 -2.28
N PRO A 78 19.46 -16.80 -3.59
CA PRO A 78 18.28 -17.04 -4.44
C PRO A 78 17.36 -18.12 -3.86
N GLU A 79 17.91 -19.18 -3.24
CA GLU A 79 17.15 -20.26 -2.63
C GLU A 79 16.36 -19.78 -1.41
N VAL A 80 16.98 -19.01 -0.54
CA VAL A 80 16.32 -18.42 0.63
C VAL A 80 15.21 -17.45 0.20
N ALA A 81 15.50 -16.59 -0.79
CA ALA A 81 14.51 -15.66 -1.32
C ALA A 81 13.33 -16.40 -1.97
N TYR A 82 13.60 -17.47 -2.74
CA TYR A 82 12.58 -18.28 -3.37
C TYR A 82 11.65 -18.94 -2.34
N GLU A 83 12.20 -19.60 -1.33
CA GLU A 83 11.40 -20.22 -0.26
C GLU A 83 10.62 -19.20 0.54
N PHE A 84 11.21 -18.06 0.87
CA PHE A 84 10.53 -16.96 1.55
C PHE A 84 9.30 -16.46 0.76
N LEU A 85 9.43 -16.22 -0.54
CA LEU A 85 8.32 -15.79 -1.38
C LEU A 85 7.24 -16.88 -1.51
N ARG A 86 7.65 -18.15 -1.61
CA ARG A 86 6.76 -19.31 -1.77
C ARG A 86 5.97 -19.66 -0.52
N MET A 87 6.48 -19.33 0.68
CA MET A 87 5.83 -19.68 1.94
C MET A 87 4.52 -18.92 2.20
N ARG A 88 4.31 -17.74 1.59
CA ARG A 88 3.10 -16.96 1.78
C ARG A 88 1.85 -17.73 1.35
N ARG A 89 0.88 -17.82 2.23
CA ARG A 89 -0.43 -18.48 2.00
C ARG A 89 -1.54 -17.58 2.53
N SER A 90 -2.72 -17.67 1.88
CA SER A 90 -3.93 -17.08 2.45
C SER A 90 -4.42 -17.89 3.64
N VAL A 91 -4.32 -17.33 4.83
CA VAL A 91 -4.81 -17.91 6.07
C VAL A 91 -6.32 -17.61 6.21
N ARG A 92 -7.13 -18.65 6.39
CA ARG A 92 -8.61 -18.54 6.45
C ARG A 92 -9.22 -19.10 7.73
N ASN A 93 -8.37 -19.46 8.68
CA ASN A 93 -8.74 -19.91 10.01
C ASN A 93 -7.89 -19.13 11.02
N PHE A 94 -8.50 -18.20 11.71
CA PHE A 94 -7.82 -17.26 12.61
C PHE A 94 -8.04 -17.67 14.06
N LYS A 95 -7.04 -17.39 14.89
CA LYS A 95 -7.19 -17.40 16.34
C LYS A 95 -8.13 -16.28 16.77
N PRO A 96 -8.85 -16.44 17.90
CA PRO A 96 -9.74 -15.38 18.41
C PRO A 96 -9.01 -14.09 18.81
N GLN A 97 -7.73 -14.16 19.13
CA GLN A 97 -6.93 -13.05 19.59
C GLN A 97 -6.59 -12.10 18.44
N ALA A 98 -6.90 -10.83 18.62
CA ALA A 98 -6.49 -9.79 17.68
C ALA A 98 -4.98 -9.51 17.79
N PRO A 99 -4.33 -9.13 16.67
CA PRO A 99 -2.94 -8.68 16.71
C PRO A 99 -2.81 -7.39 17.54
N THR A 100 -1.65 -7.22 18.15
CA THR A 100 -1.30 -6.05 18.95
C THR A 100 -1.06 -4.82 18.06
N ASP A 101 -1.03 -3.63 18.66
CA ASP A 101 -0.67 -2.39 17.95
C ASP A 101 0.76 -2.44 17.40
N GLU A 102 1.67 -3.04 18.16
CA GLU A 102 3.07 -3.21 17.74
C GLU A 102 3.19 -4.12 16.51
N GLU A 103 2.51 -5.27 16.51
CA GLU A 103 2.52 -6.21 15.38
C GLU A 103 1.94 -5.57 14.11
N ILE A 104 0.82 -4.85 14.25
CA ILE A 104 0.21 -4.13 13.12
C ILE A 104 1.14 -3.02 12.63
N THR A 105 1.70 -2.23 13.53
CA THR A 105 2.61 -1.12 13.17
C THR A 105 3.83 -1.65 12.44
N ARG A 106 4.44 -2.74 12.90
CA ARG A 106 5.58 -3.37 12.22
C ARG A 106 5.22 -3.87 10.82
N MET A 107 4.06 -4.49 10.67
CA MET A 107 3.58 -4.97 9.37
C MET A 107 3.33 -3.81 8.40
N LEU A 108 2.69 -2.74 8.86
CA LEU A 108 2.40 -1.56 8.04
C LEU A 108 3.65 -0.71 7.77
N ASP A 109 4.64 -0.71 8.67
CA ASP A 109 5.92 -0.04 8.40
C ASP A 109 6.66 -0.68 7.23
N VAL A 110 6.59 -2.01 7.09
CA VAL A 110 7.14 -2.69 5.90
C VAL A 110 6.33 -2.36 4.64
N ALA A 111 5.02 -2.26 4.74
CA ALA A 111 4.15 -1.93 3.62
C ALA A 111 4.49 -0.58 2.95
N ARG A 112 5.01 0.41 3.70
CA ARG A 112 5.40 1.72 3.15
C ARG A 112 6.61 1.66 2.22
N TYR A 113 7.42 0.59 2.25
CA TYR A 113 8.54 0.39 1.34
C TYR A 113 8.11 -0.18 -0.03
N ALA A 114 6.84 -0.51 -0.20
CA ALA A 114 6.33 -0.90 -1.50
C ALA A 114 6.43 0.26 -2.50
N PRO A 115 6.77 -0.02 -3.77
CA PRO A 115 6.83 1.02 -4.77
C PRO A 115 5.46 1.66 -5.00
N THR A 116 5.43 2.98 -5.13
CA THR A 116 4.22 3.73 -5.45
C THR A 116 4.47 4.66 -6.64
N ALA A 117 3.47 4.89 -7.46
CA ALA A 117 3.60 5.78 -8.60
C ALA A 117 4.02 7.20 -8.15
N GLY A 118 5.08 7.71 -8.75
CA GLY A 118 5.65 9.00 -8.39
C GLY A 118 6.11 9.11 -6.94
N ASN A 119 6.45 7.98 -6.30
CA ASN A 119 6.77 7.91 -4.87
C ASN A 119 5.70 8.58 -3.97
N SER A 120 4.43 8.48 -4.36
CA SER A 120 3.34 9.20 -3.70
C SER A 120 3.09 8.77 -2.25
N GLN A 121 3.44 7.54 -1.89
CA GLN A 121 3.33 6.93 -0.55
C GLN A 121 2.00 7.22 0.19
N GLY A 122 1.01 7.76 -0.51
CA GLY A 122 -0.23 8.33 0.04
C GLY A 122 -1.26 7.28 0.47
N MET A 123 -0.84 6.21 1.14
CA MET A 123 -1.72 5.19 1.69
C MET A 123 -2.07 5.52 3.14
N TYR A 124 -3.34 5.31 3.48
CA TYR A 124 -3.86 5.39 4.84
C TYR A 124 -4.44 4.04 5.21
N TYR A 125 -4.37 3.66 6.49
CA TYR A 125 -4.88 2.40 6.95
C TYR A 125 -5.92 2.59 8.05
N ILE A 126 -7.05 1.90 7.91
CA ILE A 126 -8.06 1.80 8.98
C ILE A 126 -7.99 0.40 9.54
N VAL A 127 -7.77 0.30 10.84
CA VAL A 127 -7.70 -0.96 11.58
C VAL A 127 -8.97 -1.13 12.40
N ILE A 128 -9.69 -2.22 12.19
CA ILE A 128 -10.92 -2.56 12.91
C ILE A 128 -10.70 -3.88 13.65
N ARG A 129 -10.84 -3.86 14.99
CA ARG A 129 -10.74 -5.03 15.88
C ARG A 129 -12.03 -5.33 16.61
N ASP A 130 -12.99 -4.41 16.54
CA ASP A 130 -14.30 -4.59 17.12
C ASP A 130 -15.06 -5.67 16.34
N ARG A 131 -15.42 -6.76 17.04
CA ARG A 131 -16.08 -7.92 16.43
C ARG A 131 -17.47 -7.61 15.91
N GLU A 132 -18.19 -6.72 16.58
CA GLU A 132 -19.53 -6.32 16.15
C GLU A 132 -19.44 -5.51 14.86
N GLN A 133 -18.46 -4.59 14.75
CA GLN A 133 -18.20 -3.86 13.52
C GLN A 133 -17.77 -4.78 12.36
N ILE A 134 -16.88 -5.75 12.62
CA ILE A 134 -16.45 -6.72 11.61
C ILE A 134 -17.65 -7.53 11.13
N ARG A 135 -18.53 -7.97 12.04
CA ARG A 135 -19.75 -8.69 11.71
C ARG A 135 -20.72 -7.83 10.91
N ALA A 136 -20.92 -6.57 11.31
CA ALA A 136 -21.77 -5.63 10.59
C ALA A 136 -21.26 -5.38 9.15
N ILE A 137 -19.94 -5.35 8.95
CA ILE A 137 -19.33 -5.27 7.61
C ILE A 137 -19.64 -6.54 6.81
N ALA A 138 -19.48 -7.72 7.41
CA ALA A 138 -19.79 -8.98 6.74
C ALA A 138 -21.29 -9.09 6.38
N ASP A 139 -22.18 -8.66 7.27
CA ASP A 139 -23.62 -8.58 7.00
C ASP A 139 -23.97 -7.62 5.86
N ALA A 140 -23.33 -6.46 5.82
CA ALA A 140 -23.50 -5.50 4.73
C ALA A 140 -23.05 -6.05 3.37
N VAL A 141 -21.98 -6.84 3.35
CA VAL A 141 -21.51 -7.55 2.16
C VAL A 141 -22.47 -8.64 1.75
N ALA A 142 -23.02 -9.41 2.70
CA ALA A 142 -24.03 -10.43 2.42
C ALA A 142 -25.30 -9.80 1.83
N ASN A 143 -25.78 -8.66 2.36
CA ASN A 143 -26.91 -7.92 1.80
C ASN A 143 -26.65 -7.41 0.37
N TRP A 144 -25.42 -6.96 0.10
CA TRP A 144 -25.02 -6.60 -1.27
C TRP A 144 -25.05 -7.82 -2.19
N MET A 145 -24.52 -8.97 -1.78
CA MET A 145 -24.58 -10.20 -2.58
C MET A 145 -26.02 -10.66 -2.85
N GLU A 146 -26.94 -10.52 -1.89
CA GLU A 146 -28.36 -10.81 -2.06
C GLU A 146 -28.97 -9.93 -3.17
N ALA A 147 -28.65 -8.64 -3.19
CA ALA A 147 -29.09 -7.72 -4.25
C ALA A 147 -28.52 -8.11 -5.62
N GLU A 148 -27.24 -8.47 -5.70
CA GLU A 148 -26.60 -8.96 -6.93
C GLU A 148 -27.25 -10.26 -7.46
N VAL A 149 -27.60 -11.18 -6.57
CA VAL A 149 -28.33 -12.42 -6.92
C VAL A 149 -29.71 -12.08 -7.48
N ALA A 150 -30.45 -11.17 -6.83
CA ALA A 150 -31.77 -10.73 -7.28
C ALA A 150 -31.71 -10.01 -8.63
N ALA A 151 -30.68 -9.20 -8.87
CA ALA A 151 -30.44 -8.54 -10.15
C ALA A 151 -29.99 -9.50 -11.27
N GLY A 152 -29.65 -10.75 -10.94
CA GLY A 152 -29.25 -11.77 -11.91
C GLY A 152 -27.86 -11.57 -12.50
N THR A 153 -26.95 -10.92 -11.78
CA THR A 153 -25.58 -10.64 -12.23
C THR A 153 -24.80 -11.93 -12.53
N GLU A 154 -23.67 -11.79 -13.22
CA GLU A 154 -22.83 -12.90 -13.66
C GLU A 154 -22.40 -13.81 -12.49
N ASN A 155 -22.12 -13.23 -11.33
CA ASN A 155 -21.63 -13.94 -10.14
C ASN A 155 -22.75 -14.59 -9.29
N LYS A 156 -24.02 -14.50 -9.68
CA LYS A 156 -25.16 -14.95 -8.87
C LYS A 156 -25.04 -16.35 -8.31
N ARG A 157 -24.57 -17.33 -9.11
CA ARG A 157 -24.43 -18.73 -8.67
C ARG A 157 -23.39 -18.86 -7.56
N TYR A 158 -22.27 -18.17 -7.68
CA TYR A 158 -21.23 -18.18 -6.68
C TYR A 158 -21.69 -17.49 -5.37
N PHE A 159 -22.33 -16.33 -5.50
CA PHE A 159 -22.87 -15.61 -4.34
C PHE A 159 -23.95 -16.42 -3.61
N GLN A 160 -24.80 -17.17 -4.32
CA GLN A 160 -25.76 -18.08 -3.66
C GLN A 160 -25.09 -19.13 -2.78
N VAL A 161 -23.95 -19.69 -3.20
CA VAL A 161 -23.18 -20.65 -2.40
C VAL A 161 -22.63 -19.97 -1.13
N VAL A 162 -22.06 -18.77 -1.29
CA VAL A 162 -21.54 -17.96 -0.18
C VAL A 162 -22.62 -17.62 0.81
N LEU A 163 -23.77 -17.13 0.33
CA LEU A 163 -24.91 -16.75 1.15
C LEU A 163 -25.50 -17.92 1.94
N ARG A 164 -25.63 -19.10 1.31
CA ARG A 164 -26.07 -20.31 2.03
C ARG A 164 -25.13 -20.65 3.18
N ALA A 165 -23.81 -20.58 2.97
CA ALA A 165 -22.84 -20.83 4.02
C ALA A 165 -22.96 -19.80 5.14
N TYR A 166 -23.08 -18.53 4.80
CA TYR A 166 -23.12 -17.44 5.75
C TYR A 166 -24.46 -17.38 6.52
N ARG A 167 -25.62 -17.36 5.81
CA ARG A 167 -26.96 -17.17 6.41
C ARG A 167 -27.53 -18.42 7.02
N GLU A 168 -27.44 -19.58 6.32
CA GLU A 168 -28.12 -20.81 6.74
C GLU A 168 -27.23 -21.66 7.65
N ARG A 169 -25.91 -21.70 7.43
CA ARG A 169 -24.99 -22.54 8.19
C ARG A 169 -24.18 -21.78 9.23
N GLY A 170 -24.31 -20.47 9.34
CA GLY A 170 -23.56 -19.64 10.28
C GLY A 170 -22.03 -19.63 10.04
N GLN A 171 -21.59 -19.99 8.82
CA GLN A 171 -20.18 -20.05 8.46
C GLN A 171 -19.74 -18.69 7.88
N ASP A 172 -18.98 -17.92 8.64
CA ASP A 172 -18.42 -16.65 8.13
C ASP A 172 -17.29 -16.92 7.13
N ILE A 173 -17.65 -17.01 5.86
CA ILE A 173 -16.70 -17.09 4.75
C ILE A 173 -16.40 -15.72 4.13
N ILE A 174 -17.05 -14.66 4.57
CA ILE A 174 -16.85 -13.28 4.14
C ILE A 174 -15.65 -12.67 4.85
N ALA A 175 -15.70 -12.59 6.19
CA ALA A 175 -14.62 -12.08 7.03
C ALA A 175 -13.81 -13.20 7.73
N ARG A 176 -14.21 -14.49 7.60
CA ARG A 176 -13.49 -15.65 8.14
C ARG A 176 -13.34 -15.64 9.67
N ASN A 177 -14.26 -15.00 10.39
CA ASN A 177 -14.14 -14.73 11.82
C ASN A 177 -12.80 -14.07 12.19
N ALA A 178 -12.20 -13.32 11.25
CA ALA A 178 -10.94 -12.63 11.50
C ALA A 178 -11.09 -11.67 12.68
N PRO A 179 -10.13 -11.66 13.62
CA PRO A 179 -10.18 -10.77 14.79
C PRO A 179 -9.78 -9.33 14.45
N CYS A 180 -9.33 -9.09 13.23
CA CYS A 180 -8.89 -7.79 12.75
C CYS A 180 -9.12 -7.68 11.25
N LEU A 181 -9.67 -6.55 10.81
CA LEU A 181 -9.72 -6.12 9.41
C LEU A 181 -8.89 -4.85 9.25
N ILE A 182 -8.13 -4.78 8.16
CA ILE A 182 -7.35 -3.58 7.81
C ILE A 182 -7.73 -3.16 6.39
N PHE A 183 -8.14 -1.90 6.25
CA PHE A 183 -8.46 -1.29 4.97
C PHE A 183 -7.32 -0.37 4.55
N ALA A 184 -6.80 -0.54 3.34
CA ALA A 184 -5.93 0.44 2.71
C ALA A 184 -6.77 1.45 1.93
N LEU A 185 -6.56 2.72 2.19
CA LEU A 185 -7.26 3.84 1.57
C LEU A 185 -6.27 4.75 0.86
N ALA A 186 -6.66 5.29 -0.28
CA ALA A 186 -5.94 6.34 -0.97
C ALA A 186 -6.83 7.58 -1.14
N ARG A 187 -6.23 8.75 -1.33
CA ARG A 187 -6.99 9.96 -1.68
C ARG A 187 -7.73 9.72 -2.99
N ARG A 188 -8.98 10.21 -3.09
CA ARG A 188 -9.84 10.02 -4.26
C ARG A 188 -9.22 10.45 -5.60
N LEU A 189 -8.37 11.46 -5.58
CA LEU A 189 -7.68 11.96 -6.78
C LEU A 189 -6.42 11.14 -7.14
N ASN A 190 -6.03 10.17 -6.31
CA ASN A 190 -4.91 9.30 -6.60
C ASN A 190 -5.35 8.19 -7.56
N ILE A 191 -5.15 8.39 -8.85
CA ILE A 191 -5.50 7.44 -9.91
C ILE A 191 -4.79 6.09 -9.78
N THR A 192 -3.65 6.05 -9.10
CA THR A 192 -2.86 4.83 -8.85
C THR A 192 -3.13 4.22 -7.47
N GLY A 193 -4.13 4.73 -6.74
CA GLY A 193 -4.40 4.33 -5.37
C GLY A 193 -4.64 2.82 -5.20
N VAL A 194 -5.35 2.18 -6.14
CA VAL A 194 -5.60 0.73 -6.11
C VAL A 194 -4.28 -0.04 -6.28
N SER A 195 -3.49 0.28 -7.32
CA SER A 195 -2.20 -0.39 -7.56
C SER A 195 -1.22 -0.18 -6.41
N ASN A 196 -1.18 1.02 -5.83
CA ASN A 196 -0.34 1.30 -4.66
C ASN A 196 -0.78 0.47 -3.43
N ALA A 197 -2.10 0.31 -3.22
CA ALA A 197 -2.63 -0.52 -2.15
C ALA A 197 -2.25 -2.01 -2.34
N GLU A 198 -2.39 -2.54 -3.55
CA GLU A 198 -2.02 -3.92 -3.89
C GLU A 198 -0.52 -4.18 -3.64
N GLN A 199 0.34 -3.27 -4.06
CA GLN A 199 1.78 -3.33 -3.80
C GLN A 199 2.07 -3.31 -2.29
N SER A 200 1.46 -2.39 -1.55
CA SER A 200 1.61 -2.29 -0.09
C SER A 200 1.18 -3.59 0.61
N TRP A 201 0.05 -4.17 0.20
CA TRP A 201 -0.41 -5.44 0.76
C TRP A 201 0.50 -6.62 0.43
N ALA A 202 1.10 -6.67 -0.76
CA ALA A 202 2.06 -7.71 -1.09
C ALA A 202 3.26 -7.70 -0.13
N TYR A 203 3.79 -6.53 0.19
CA TYR A 203 4.88 -6.39 1.18
C TYR A 203 4.43 -6.77 2.59
N ALA A 204 3.26 -6.28 3.03
CA ALA A 204 2.70 -6.63 4.34
C ALA A 204 2.45 -8.14 4.48
N GLU A 205 1.85 -8.79 3.48
CA GLU A 205 1.55 -10.22 3.49
C GLU A 205 2.80 -11.10 3.47
N LEU A 206 3.87 -10.67 2.82
CA LEU A 206 5.16 -11.37 2.85
C LEU A 206 5.83 -11.25 4.23
N PHE A 207 5.71 -10.11 4.86
CA PHE A 207 6.32 -9.87 6.17
C PHE A 207 5.54 -10.50 7.33
N ALA A 208 4.20 -10.50 7.27
CA ALA A 208 3.33 -10.95 8.35
C ALA A 208 3.71 -12.32 8.96
N PRO A 209 4.02 -13.38 8.17
CA PRO A 209 4.42 -14.67 8.74
C PRO A 209 5.70 -14.61 9.57
N THR A 210 6.61 -13.69 9.28
CA THR A 210 7.89 -13.54 10.01
C THR A 210 7.70 -13.03 11.43
N ILE A 211 6.55 -12.43 11.71
CA ILE A 211 6.14 -11.96 13.04
C ILE A 211 4.96 -12.76 13.61
N GLY A 212 4.70 -13.96 13.05
CA GLY A 212 3.69 -14.89 13.54
C GLY A 212 2.25 -14.55 13.16
N LEU A 213 2.03 -13.61 12.22
CA LEU A 213 0.70 -13.24 11.75
C LEU A 213 0.32 -13.99 10.46
N GLY A 214 -0.94 -14.44 10.42
CA GLY A 214 -1.55 -14.94 9.19
C GLY A 214 -2.47 -13.90 8.57
N THR A 215 -2.43 -13.77 7.24
CA THR A 215 -3.23 -12.81 6.48
C THR A 215 -4.03 -13.48 5.37
N THR A 216 -5.10 -12.81 4.94
CA THR A 216 -5.82 -13.11 3.69
C THR A 216 -6.49 -11.87 3.16
N ILE A 217 -6.50 -11.72 1.85
CA ILE A 217 -7.30 -10.66 1.21
C ILE A 217 -8.78 -10.98 1.35
N ALA A 218 -9.54 -10.02 1.89
CA ALA A 218 -11.00 -10.12 2.05
C ALA A 218 -11.72 -9.73 0.74
N GLY A 219 -11.58 -10.57 -0.30
CA GLY A 219 -12.02 -10.28 -1.66
C GLY A 219 -13.51 -9.88 -1.78
N PHE A 220 -14.40 -10.47 -1.00
CA PHE A 220 -15.82 -10.10 -1.02
C PHE A 220 -16.07 -8.68 -0.48
N ILE A 221 -15.34 -8.31 0.59
CA ILE A 221 -15.41 -6.96 1.16
C ILE A 221 -14.85 -5.95 0.15
N GLN A 222 -13.73 -6.28 -0.49
CA GLN A 222 -13.12 -5.45 -1.54
C GLN A 222 -14.07 -5.25 -2.72
N SER A 223 -14.65 -6.32 -3.26
CA SER A 223 -15.58 -6.27 -4.40
C SER A 223 -16.83 -5.43 -4.10
N CYS A 224 -17.42 -5.61 -2.92
CA CYS A 224 -18.54 -4.79 -2.45
C CYS A 224 -18.16 -3.30 -2.34
N GLY A 225 -16.97 -3.00 -1.81
CA GLY A 225 -16.46 -1.63 -1.68
C GLY A 225 -16.27 -0.95 -3.05
N ILE A 226 -15.74 -1.67 -4.03
CA ILE A 226 -15.58 -1.18 -5.41
C ILE A 226 -16.94 -0.92 -6.05
N ALA A 227 -17.84 -1.91 -6.07
CA ALA A 227 -19.16 -1.79 -6.67
C ALA A 227 -19.93 -0.57 -6.11
N ARG A 228 -20.00 -0.43 -4.78
CA ARG A 228 -20.67 0.71 -4.15
C ARG A 228 -19.99 2.07 -4.38
N SER A 229 -18.68 2.08 -4.66
CA SER A 229 -17.98 3.31 -5.03
C SER A 229 -18.31 3.79 -6.42
N GLU A 230 -18.54 2.86 -7.35
CA GLU A 230 -18.98 3.14 -8.72
C GLU A 230 -20.43 3.63 -8.76
N GLU A 231 -21.35 2.99 -8.04
CA GLU A 231 -22.73 3.45 -7.88
C GLU A 231 -22.82 4.91 -7.41
N ARG A 232 -21.96 5.31 -6.45
CA ARG A 232 -21.89 6.69 -5.98
C ARG A 232 -21.33 7.67 -7.02
N ARG A 233 -20.50 7.22 -7.95
CA ARG A 233 -20.01 8.04 -9.06
C ARG A 233 -21.13 8.29 -10.07
N VAL A 234 -21.82 7.25 -10.50
CA VAL A 234 -22.97 7.34 -11.42
C VAL A 234 -24.08 8.22 -10.85
N GLY A 235 -24.41 8.09 -9.58
CA GLY A 235 -25.42 8.92 -8.92
C GLY A 235 -25.05 10.41 -8.84
N LYS A 236 -23.76 10.77 -8.84
CA LYS A 236 -23.31 12.18 -8.87
C LYS A 236 -23.30 12.78 -10.27
N GLU A 237 -22.99 12.01 -11.29
CA GLU A 237 -23.07 12.45 -12.67
C GLU A 237 -24.51 12.72 -13.10
N CYS A 238 -25.46 11.93 -12.60
CA CYS A 238 -26.88 12.15 -12.84
C CYS A 238 -27.42 13.44 -12.18
N ARG A 239 -26.88 13.83 -11.02
CA ARG A 239 -27.27 15.09 -10.33
C ARG A 239 -26.66 16.35 -10.96
N SER A 240 -25.50 16.25 -11.61
CA SER A 240 -24.86 17.40 -12.27
C SER A 240 -25.48 17.79 -13.62
N ARG A 241 -26.37 16.95 -14.18
CA ARG A 241 -27.11 17.23 -15.44
C ARG A 241 -28.47 17.91 -15.23
N TRP A 242 -28.89 18.12 -13.97
CA TRP A 242 -30.19 18.73 -13.62
C TRP A 242 -30.07 20.02 -12.79
N SER A 243 -28.91 20.71 -12.88
CA SER A 243 -28.74 22.04 -12.28
C SER A 243 -28.30 23.05 -13.31
#